data_3afc53c3c9f43d92b2d600f05217625d
#
_entry.id   3afc53c3c9f43d92b2d600f05217625d
#
_cell.length_a   1.000
_cell.length_b   1.000
_cell.length_c   1.000
_cell.angle_alpha   90.00
_cell.angle_beta   90.00
_cell.angle_gamma   90.00
#
_symmetry.space_group_name_H-M   'P 1'
#
loop_
_entity.id
_entity.type
_entity.pdbx_description
1 polymer ?
#
loop_
_entity_poly.entity_id
_entity_poly.type
_entity_poly.pdbx_seq_one_letter_code
_entity_poly.pdbx_strand_id
1 'polypeptide(L)'
;MKKILTTLFILLIMATTTNAQRLTERQLHLATVASLEAQGDLTRLDPAIRAALDGGVTINELKEAFSHLYAYTGFPRSLNALGVLNKVLEDRKANGISDNEGKAWTRPAVWDDAKASLEVGTQVQTQLSGRPFNYDFCPQDDYYLKAHLFGDIFAGDQLTPADREIVTVAALSSIKGVAPQLAAHKAGAVNMGNTQEQVDELCKYLRENGLSQCDNAADAVAGDWPKGNPNSGYAQYFIGNSHLAGLHPVNLSADEQGVLNFANVTFEPGCRNNWHIHHGARQILICVSGRGWYQEWGKPAIPLKAGDIVDIPEGVKHWHGAQADSWFQHLAVHVEVENTQPGSVPNEWLEPVEDEHYNKLSAK
;
A
#
# COMPACT_ATOMS: atom_id res chain seq x y z
N MET A 1 -26.28 -41.25 -52.22
CA MET A 1 -25.28 -41.41 -51.18
C MET A 1 -24.51 -40.07 -51.04
N LYS A 2 -24.98 -39.21 -50.13
CA LYS A 2 -24.30 -37.91 -49.84
C LYS A 2 -23.40 -38.15 -48.64
N LYS A 3 -22.09 -38.04 -48.82
CA LYS A 3 -21.10 -38.07 -47.75
C LYS A 3 -21.18 -36.75 -47.01
N ILE A 4 -21.60 -36.77 -45.76
CA ILE A 4 -21.54 -35.66 -44.84
C ILE A 4 -20.11 -35.60 -44.32
N LEU A 5 -19.38 -34.56 -44.73
CA LEU A 5 -18.06 -34.23 -44.25
C LEU A 5 -18.23 -33.45 -42.93
N THR A 6 -18.10 -34.15 -41.81
CA THR A 6 -18.13 -33.51 -40.49
C THR A 6 -16.76 -32.87 -40.26
N THR A 7 -16.66 -31.57 -40.52
CA THR A 7 -15.48 -30.79 -40.19
C THR A 7 -15.48 -30.56 -38.69
N LEU A 8 -14.60 -31.27 -37.99
CA LEU A 8 -14.32 -31.08 -36.58
C LEU A 8 -13.56 -29.76 -36.41
N PHE A 9 -14.28 -28.71 -36.05
CA PHE A 9 -13.69 -27.45 -35.64
C PHE A 9 -13.09 -27.66 -34.25
N ILE A 10 -11.82 -28.04 -34.18
CA ILE A 10 -11.05 -28.01 -32.94
C ILE A 10 -10.87 -26.51 -32.62
N LEU A 11 -11.73 -26.01 -31.74
CA LEU A 11 -11.54 -24.72 -31.08
C LEU A 11 -10.28 -24.89 -30.23
N LEU A 12 -9.14 -24.52 -30.78
CA LEU A 12 -7.92 -24.29 -30.01
C LEU A 12 -8.19 -23.07 -29.15
N ILE A 13 -8.77 -23.31 -27.95
CA ILE A 13 -8.75 -22.32 -26.88
C ILE A 13 -7.26 -22.18 -26.56
N MET A 14 -6.60 -21.23 -27.24
CA MET A 14 -5.38 -20.67 -26.71
C MET A 14 -5.81 -20.08 -25.35
N ALA A 15 -5.60 -20.84 -24.29
CA ALA A 15 -5.42 -20.28 -22.99
C ALA A 15 -4.24 -19.29 -23.16
N THR A 16 -4.56 -18.03 -23.47
CA THR A 16 -3.69 -16.94 -23.13
C THR A 16 -3.63 -17.01 -21.61
N THR A 17 -2.69 -17.81 -21.09
CA THR A 17 -2.11 -17.47 -19.80
C THR A 17 -1.72 -16.03 -19.97
N THR A 18 -2.51 -15.14 -19.41
CA THR A 18 -2.04 -13.79 -19.08
C THR A 18 -0.85 -14.08 -18.18
N ASN A 19 0.36 -14.10 -18.77
CA ASN A 19 1.57 -13.91 -17.99
C ASN A 19 1.28 -12.61 -17.26
N ALA A 20 0.98 -12.70 -15.97
CA ALA A 20 0.93 -11.55 -15.10
C ALA A 20 2.23 -10.82 -15.42
N GLN A 21 2.12 -9.61 -15.95
CA GLN A 21 3.26 -8.92 -16.53
C GLN A 21 4.16 -8.57 -15.36
N ARG A 22 5.21 -9.37 -15.18
CA ARG A 22 6.17 -9.20 -14.08
C ARG A 22 6.95 -7.91 -14.28
N LEU A 23 7.50 -7.39 -13.20
CA LEU A 23 8.46 -6.30 -13.28
C LEU A 23 9.67 -6.74 -14.10
N THR A 24 10.09 -5.86 -14.99
CA THR A 24 11.33 -6.06 -15.75
C THR A 24 12.55 -5.85 -14.84
N GLU A 25 13.69 -6.47 -15.18
CA GLU A 25 14.96 -6.21 -14.47
C GLU A 25 15.30 -4.73 -14.43
N ARG A 26 15.04 -4.01 -15.53
CA ARG A 26 15.22 -2.55 -15.60
C ARG A 26 14.37 -1.83 -14.54
N GLN A 27 13.11 -2.19 -14.36
CA GLN A 27 12.24 -1.60 -13.33
C GLN A 27 12.69 -1.93 -11.92
N LEU A 28 13.21 -3.14 -11.68
CA LEU A 28 13.79 -3.52 -10.38
C LEU A 28 15.07 -2.73 -10.08
N HIS A 29 15.90 -2.46 -11.07
CA HIS A 29 17.06 -1.58 -10.91
C HIS A 29 16.66 -0.14 -10.59
N LEU A 30 15.68 0.43 -11.31
CA LEU A 30 15.14 1.76 -11.02
C LEU A 30 14.57 1.83 -9.59
N ALA A 31 13.82 0.82 -9.17
CA ALA A 31 13.28 0.75 -7.81
C ALA A 31 14.38 0.69 -6.75
N THR A 32 15.44 -0.07 -7.00
CA THR A 32 16.58 -0.21 -6.09
C THR A 32 17.29 1.12 -5.88
N VAL A 33 17.66 1.82 -6.95
CA VAL A 33 18.36 3.11 -6.83
C VAL A 33 17.46 4.18 -6.21
N ALA A 34 16.14 4.18 -6.52
CA ALA A 34 15.17 5.09 -5.93
C ALA A 34 15.02 4.89 -4.42
N SER A 35 14.95 3.64 -3.98
CA SER A 35 14.90 3.30 -2.56
C SER A 35 16.16 3.76 -1.81
N LEU A 36 17.35 3.51 -2.36
CA LEU A 36 18.63 3.87 -1.74
C LEU A 36 18.85 5.39 -1.72
N GLU A 37 18.44 6.10 -2.76
CA GLU A 37 18.38 7.56 -2.77
C GLU A 37 17.50 8.08 -1.63
N ALA A 38 16.29 7.56 -1.52
CA ALA A 38 15.33 7.96 -0.50
C ALA A 38 15.79 7.66 0.93
N GLN A 39 16.59 6.62 1.13
CA GLN A 39 17.25 6.33 2.39
C GLN A 39 18.47 7.24 2.66
N GLY A 40 19.05 7.83 1.62
CA GLY A 40 20.34 8.53 1.69
C GLY A 40 21.51 7.57 1.87
N ASP A 41 21.36 6.30 1.49
CA ASP A 41 22.39 5.26 1.59
C ASP A 41 23.32 5.31 0.37
N LEU A 42 24.22 6.28 0.37
CA LEU A 42 25.15 6.50 -0.73
C LEU A 42 26.14 5.35 -0.90
N THR A 43 26.42 4.60 0.17
CA THR A 43 27.34 3.46 0.13
C THR A 43 26.78 2.31 -0.68
N ARG A 44 25.49 2.00 -0.51
CA ARG A 44 24.81 0.98 -1.31
C ARG A 44 24.38 1.51 -2.68
N LEU A 45 24.22 2.82 -2.83
CA LEU A 45 23.76 3.46 -4.08
C LEU A 45 24.82 3.34 -5.19
N ASP A 46 26.13 3.49 -4.90
CA ASP A 46 27.19 3.37 -5.93
C ASP A 46 27.14 2.01 -6.65
N PRO A 47 27.25 0.85 -5.97
CA PRO A 47 27.16 -0.43 -6.65
C PRO A 47 25.80 -0.68 -7.29
N ALA A 48 24.70 -0.14 -6.76
CA ALA A 48 23.37 -0.27 -7.36
C ALA A 48 23.27 0.50 -8.69
N ILE A 49 23.87 1.69 -8.79
CA ILE A 49 23.93 2.45 -10.05
C ILE A 49 24.75 1.67 -11.09
N ARG A 50 25.91 1.08 -10.70
CA ARG A 50 26.71 0.26 -11.61
C ARG A 50 25.91 -0.93 -12.14
N ALA A 51 25.21 -1.65 -11.25
CA ALA A 51 24.36 -2.77 -11.63
C ALA A 51 23.19 -2.32 -12.54
N ALA A 52 22.61 -1.15 -12.29
CA ALA A 52 21.55 -0.60 -13.13
C ALA A 52 22.04 -0.30 -14.56
N LEU A 53 23.22 0.31 -14.69
CA LEU A 53 23.84 0.59 -16.00
C LEU A 53 24.19 -0.71 -16.74
N ASP A 54 24.75 -1.70 -16.04
CA ASP A 54 25.04 -3.02 -16.60
C ASP A 54 23.76 -3.78 -17.01
N GLY A 55 22.66 -3.56 -16.28
CA GLY A 55 21.32 -4.10 -16.55
C GLY A 55 20.56 -3.32 -17.62
N GLY A 56 21.17 -2.34 -18.28
CA GLY A 56 20.61 -1.63 -19.42
C GLY A 56 19.77 -0.40 -19.07
N VAL A 57 19.73 0.04 -17.81
CA VAL A 57 19.16 1.36 -17.47
C VAL A 57 20.08 2.44 -18.03
N THR A 58 19.50 3.42 -18.68
CA THR A 58 20.30 4.48 -19.33
C THR A 58 20.67 5.60 -18.35
N ILE A 59 21.72 6.35 -18.71
CA ILE A 59 22.18 7.50 -17.91
C ILE A 59 21.04 8.52 -17.72
N ASN A 60 20.29 8.81 -18.78
CA ASN A 60 19.23 9.82 -18.73
C ASN A 60 18.00 9.35 -17.94
N GLU A 61 17.70 8.05 -17.90
CA GLU A 61 16.68 7.48 -17.01
C GLU A 61 17.07 7.63 -15.52
N LEU A 62 18.35 7.36 -15.17
CA LEU A 62 18.84 7.55 -13.80
C LEU A 62 18.81 9.04 -13.41
N LYS A 63 19.23 9.94 -14.31
CA LYS A 63 19.13 11.38 -14.06
C LYS A 63 17.71 11.81 -13.80
N GLU A 64 16.75 11.35 -14.63
CA GLU A 64 15.35 11.71 -14.44
C GLU A 64 14.76 11.09 -13.18
N ALA A 65 15.10 9.84 -12.84
CA ALA A 65 14.64 9.21 -11.60
C ALA A 65 15.08 10.03 -10.36
N PHE A 66 16.36 10.35 -10.24
CA PHE A 66 16.86 11.15 -9.12
C PHE A 66 16.33 12.58 -9.12
N SER A 67 16.17 13.19 -10.30
CA SER A 67 15.59 14.51 -10.44
C SER A 67 14.10 14.52 -10.08
N HIS A 68 13.35 13.49 -10.45
CA HIS A 68 11.96 13.33 -10.05
C HIS A 68 11.78 13.20 -8.53
N LEU A 69 12.67 12.44 -7.90
CA LEU A 69 12.55 12.12 -6.47
C LEU A 69 12.76 13.32 -5.55
N TYR A 70 13.38 14.42 -6.01
CA TYR A 70 13.57 15.56 -5.11
C TYR A 70 12.26 16.08 -4.53
N ALA A 71 11.14 15.92 -5.21
CA ALA A 71 9.82 16.33 -4.72
C ALA A 71 9.33 15.49 -3.52
N TYR A 72 9.88 14.30 -3.32
CA TYR A 72 9.55 13.38 -2.23
C TYR A 72 10.64 13.31 -1.15
N THR A 73 11.90 13.46 -1.54
CA THR A 73 13.07 13.25 -0.68
C THR A 73 13.84 14.53 -0.37
N GLY A 74 13.50 15.61 -1.05
CA GLY A 74 14.17 16.90 -0.99
C GLY A 74 15.46 16.96 -1.83
N PHE A 75 15.84 18.17 -2.24
CA PHE A 75 17.05 18.42 -3.02
C PHE A 75 18.34 17.79 -2.45
N PRO A 76 18.59 17.80 -1.11
CA PRO A 76 19.83 17.24 -0.60
C PRO A 76 20.08 15.79 -1.00
N ARG A 77 19.06 14.92 -0.92
CA ARG A 77 19.19 13.50 -1.31
C ARG A 77 19.33 13.33 -2.81
N SER A 78 18.49 14.02 -3.57
CA SER A 78 18.55 14.01 -5.04
C SER A 78 19.92 14.47 -5.57
N LEU A 79 20.45 15.59 -5.06
CA LEU A 79 21.77 16.10 -5.47
C LEU A 79 22.89 15.16 -5.07
N ASN A 80 22.82 14.53 -3.90
CA ASN A 80 23.81 13.53 -3.48
C ASN A 80 23.79 12.31 -4.41
N ALA A 81 22.61 11.82 -4.78
CA ALA A 81 22.47 10.70 -5.70
C ALA A 81 23.01 11.01 -7.11
N LEU A 82 22.70 12.21 -7.62
CA LEU A 82 23.29 12.71 -8.87
C LEU A 82 24.81 12.84 -8.80
N GLY A 83 25.34 13.24 -7.64
CA GLY A 83 26.79 13.27 -7.39
C GLY A 83 27.43 11.89 -7.45
N VAL A 84 26.78 10.88 -6.84
CA VAL A 84 27.24 9.47 -6.93
C VAL A 84 27.17 8.98 -8.37
N LEU A 85 26.08 9.23 -9.10
CA LEU A 85 25.95 8.87 -10.51
C LEU A 85 27.08 9.47 -11.33
N ASN A 86 27.35 10.77 -11.18
CA ASN A 86 28.43 11.44 -11.92
C ASN A 86 29.79 10.77 -11.67
N LYS A 87 30.12 10.49 -10.41
CA LYS A 87 31.35 9.81 -10.02
C LYS A 87 31.43 8.40 -10.62
N VAL A 88 30.36 7.63 -10.57
CA VAL A 88 30.30 6.29 -11.20
C VAL A 88 30.58 6.37 -12.69
N LEU A 89 29.97 7.33 -13.40
CA LEU A 89 30.19 7.50 -14.84
C LEU A 89 31.65 7.90 -15.16
N GLU A 90 32.25 8.80 -14.38
CA GLU A 90 33.67 9.15 -14.51
C GLU A 90 34.59 7.94 -14.31
N ASP A 91 34.36 7.17 -13.25
CA ASP A 91 35.12 5.95 -12.94
C ASP A 91 34.97 4.90 -14.05
N ARG A 92 33.77 4.66 -14.53
CA ARG A 92 33.51 3.68 -15.61
C ARG A 92 34.15 4.11 -16.93
N LYS A 93 34.05 5.38 -17.27
CA LYS A 93 34.73 5.96 -18.46
C LYS A 93 36.24 5.85 -18.36
N ALA A 94 36.82 6.11 -17.20
CA ALA A 94 38.26 5.96 -16.98
C ALA A 94 38.73 4.51 -17.17
N ASN A 95 37.87 3.53 -16.91
CA ASN A 95 38.10 2.10 -17.14
C ASN A 95 37.68 1.62 -18.53
N GLY A 96 37.43 2.52 -19.47
CA GLY A 96 37.10 2.21 -20.87
C GLY A 96 35.67 1.70 -21.11
N ILE A 97 34.78 1.84 -20.12
CA ILE A 97 33.38 1.46 -20.25
C ILE A 97 32.61 2.64 -20.84
N SER A 98 31.79 2.35 -21.84
CA SER A 98 30.90 3.33 -22.49
C SER A 98 29.45 2.97 -22.15
N ASP A 99 28.84 3.75 -21.28
CA ASP A 99 27.46 3.57 -20.87
C ASP A 99 26.48 4.16 -21.89
N ASN A 100 25.29 3.57 -21.95
CA ASN A 100 24.22 4.05 -22.82
C ASN A 100 23.60 5.33 -22.25
N GLU A 101 23.70 6.44 -22.98
CA GLU A 101 23.08 7.69 -22.57
C GLU A 101 21.54 7.64 -22.61
N GLY A 102 20.99 6.78 -23.48
CA GLY A 102 19.54 6.72 -23.72
C GLY A 102 19.03 7.82 -24.61
N LYS A 103 17.72 8.06 -24.57
CA LYS A 103 17.06 9.15 -25.29
C LYS A 103 17.62 10.50 -24.83
N ALA A 104 17.91 11.39 -25.76
CA ALA A 104 18.33 12.74 -25.43
C ALA A 104 17.23 13.47 -24.62
N TRP A 105 17.65 14.17 -23.56
CA TRP A 105 16.73 14.97 -22.77
C TRP A 105 16.13 16.11 -23.58
N THR A 106 14.82 16.28 -23.48
CA THR A 106 14.10 17.38 -24.12
C THR A 106 13.49 18.28 -23.04
N ARG A 107 13.72 19.60 -23.16
CA ARG A 107 13.08 20.55 -22.24
C ARG A 107 11.56 20.50 -22.41
N PRO A 108 10.78 20.22 -21.36
CA PRO A 108 9.33 20.21 -21.44
C PRO A 108 8.79 21.59 -21.82
N ALA A 109 7.88 21.65 -22.79
CA ALA A 109 7.29 22.90 -23.26
C ALA A 109 6.48 23.62 -22.17
N VAL A 110 5.89 22.88 -21.24
CA VAL A 110 5.12 23.43 -20.13
C VAL A 110 5.95 24.31 -19.17
N TRP A 111 7.28 24.17 -19.16
CA TRP A 111 8.14 24.96 -18.27
C TRP A 111 8.21 26.45 -18.66
N ASP A 112 7.76 26.81 -19.82
CA ASP A 112 7.73 28.18 -20.31
C ASP A 112 6.39 28.88 -20.03
N ASP A 113 5.39 28.13 -19.48
CA ASP A 113 4.05 28.64 -19.18
C ASP A 113 3.49 28.00 -17.91
N ALA A 114 3.50 28.73 -16.81
CA ALA A 114 2.99 28.27 -15.50
C ALA A 114 1.49 27.89 -15.54
N LYS A 115 0.71 28.48 -16.46
CA LYS A 115 -0.69 28.11 -16.64
C LYS A 115 -0.79 26.75 -17.31
N ALA A 116 0.04 26.47 -18.30
CA ALA A 116 0.11 25.17 -18.94
C ALA A 116 0.56 24.08 -17.96
N SER A 117 1.57 24.35 -17.12
CA SER A 117 1.99 23.44 -16.06
C SER A 117 0.86 23.10 -15.08
N LEU A 118 0.10 24.10 -14.64
CA LEU A 118 -1.04 23.89 -13.74
C LEU A 118 -2.16 23.05 -14.41
N GLU A 119 -2.44 23.31 -15.68
CA GLU A 119 -3.50 22.65 -16.43
C GLU A 119 -3.14 21.18 -16.69
N VAL A 120 -1.95 20.90 -17.19
CA VAL A 120 -1.43 19.55 -17.42
C VAL A 120 -1.30 18.79 -16.10
N GLY A 121 -0.73 19.41 -15.08
CA GLY A 121 -0.55 18.78 -13.77
C GLY A 121 -1.86 18.43 -13.08
N THR A 122 -2.90 19.26 -13.23
CA THR A 122 -4.25 18.93 -12.74
C THR A 122 -4.81 17.68 -13.42
N GLN A 123 -4.56 17.52 -14.73
CA GLN A 123 -4.97 16.32 -15.47
C GLN A 123 -4.20 15.07 -15.01
N VAL A 124 -2.88 15.19 -14.89
CA VAL A 124 -2.00 14.08 -14.44
C VAL A 124 -2.37 13.65 -13.01
N GLN A 125 -2.55 14.61 -12.09
CA GLN A 125 -2.98 14.32 -10.73
C GLN A 125 -4.35 13.62 -10.69
N THR A 126 -5.30 14.08 -11.52
CA THR A 126 -6.62 13.46 -11.61
C THR A 126 -6.52 12.03 -12.12
N GLN A 127 -5.69 11.78 -13.13
CA GLN A 127 -5.46 10.43 -13.66
C GLN A 127 -4.84 9.53 -12.58
N LEU A 128 -3.79 9.98 -11.92
CA LEU A 128 -3.10 9.23 -10.86
C LEU A 128 -4.03 8.91 -9.71
N SER A 129 -4.80 9.89 -9.24
CA SER A 129 -5.73 9.74 -8.12
C SER A 129 -7.03 9.00 -8.48
N GLY A 130 -7.30 8.79 -9.78
CA GLY A 130 -8.56 8.25 -10.29
C GLY A 130 -9.76 9.19 -10.14
N ARG A 131 -9.55 10.40 -9.64
CA ARG A 131 -10.58 11.44 -9.43
C ARG A 131 -9.93 12.81 -9.27
N PRO A 132 -10.66 13.92 -9.52
CA PRO A 132 -10.18 15.25 -9.16
C PRO A 132 -9.87 15.35 -7.66
N PHE A 133 -8.76 15.98 -7.34
CA PHE A 133 -8.32 16.21 -5.97
C PHE A 133 -7.95 17.69 -5.78
N ASN A 134 -8.42 18.30 -4.71
CA ASN A 134 -8.04 19.64 -4.28
C ASN A 134 -7.63 19.61 -2.81
N TYR A 135 -6.57 20.33 -2.48
CA TYR A 135 -6.10 20.46 -1.11
C TYR A 135 -6.49 21.86 -0.59
N ASP A 136 -7.81 22.03 -0.37
CA ASP A 136 -8.40 23.35 -0.03
C ASP A 136 -7.87 23.92 1.29
N PHE A 137 -7.36 23.07 2.18
CA PHE A 137 -6.78 23.50 3.46
C PHE A 137 -5.48 24.31 3.27
N CYS A 138 -4.69 24.03 2.25
CA CYS A 138 -3.46 24.74 1.93
C CYS A 138 -3.36 24.98 0.43
N PRO A 139 -3.87 26.09 -0.08
CA PRO A 139 -3.86 26.40 -1.52
C PRO A 139 -2.46 26.49 -2.13
N GLN A 140 -1.44 26.82 -1.35
CA GLN A 140 -0.05 26.82 -1.81
C GLN A 140 0.42 25.43 -2.17
N ASP A 141 0.17 24.43 -1.28
CA ASP A 141 0.54 23.04 -1.52
C ASP A 141 -0.29 22.45 -2.66
N ASP A 142 -1.57 22.81 -2.78
CA ASP A 142 -2.40 22.42 -3.93
C ASP A 142 -1.79 22.91 -5.24
N TYR A 143 -1.34 24.16 -5.29
CA TYR A 143 -0.67 24.72 -6.46
C TYR A 143 0.66 24.02 -6.75
N TYR A 144 1.50 23.80 -5.74
CA TYR A 144 2.80 23.12 -5.94
C TYR A 144 2.64 21.68 -6.37
N LEU A 145 1.69 20.95 -5.80
CA LEU A 145 1.37 19.59 -6.23
C LEU A 145 0.96 19.58 -7.70
N LYS A 146 0.02 20.42 -8.09
CA LYS A 146 -0.51 20.45 -9.46
C LYS A 146 0.49 21.02 -10.47
N ALA A 147 0.92 22.26 -10.28
CA ALA A 147 1.75 22.93 -11.27
C ALA A 147 3.17 22.37 -11.30
N HIS A 148 3.79 22.18 -10.14
CA HIS A 148 5.20 21.83 -10.10
C HIS A 148 5.43 20.32 -10.12
N LEU A 149 4.84 19.56 -9.19
CA LEU A 149 5.05 18.11 -9.18
C LEU A 149 4.44 17.47 -10.43
N PHE A 150 3.12 17.51 -10.56
CA PHE A 150 2.41 16.81 -11.64
C PHE A 150 2.49 17.53 -12.99
N GLY A 151 2.74 18.83 -13.02
CA GLY A 151 2.93 19.63 -14.23
C GLY A 151 4.37 19.61 -14.72
N ASP A 152 5.31 20.20 -13.97
CA ASP A 152 6.69 20.37 -14.43
C ASP A 152 7.50 19.08 -14.40
N ILE A 153 7.47 18.35 -13.28
CA ILE A 153 8.32 17.18 -13.06
C ILE A 153 7.80 15.97 -13.86
N PHE A 154 6.49 15.73 -13.84
CA PHE A 154 5.88 14.63 -14.60
C PHE A 154 5.93 14.86 -16.12
N ALA A 155 6.22 16.07 -16.58
CA ALA A 155 6.42 16.36 -18.00
C ALA A 155 7.75 15.85 -18.56
N GLY A 156 8.66 15.33 -17.73
CA GLY A 156 9.88 14.65 -18.16
C GLY A 156 9.57 13.45 -19.06
N ASP A 157 10.46 13.15 -20.00
CA ASP A 157 10.21 12.23 -21.12
C ASP A 157 11.10 10.97 -21.14
N GLN A 158 11.94 10.77 -20.10
CA GLN A 158 12.84 9.62 -19.99
C GLN A 158 12.17 8.42 -19.32
N LEU A 159 11.29 8.66 -18.37
CA LEU A 159 10.50 7.64 -17.68
C LEU A 159 9.06 7.64 -18.18
N THR A 160 8.52 6.45 -18.43
CA THR A 160 7.07 6.33 -18.68
C THR A 160 6.29 6.67 -17.41
N PRO A 161 5.00 7.02 -17.48
CA PRO A 161 4.17 7.22 -16.29
C PRO A 161 4.18 6.00 -15.34
N ALA A 162 4.17 4.79 -15.89
CA ALA A 162 4.24 3.55 -15.11
C ALA A 162 5.59 3.41 -14.39
N ASP A 163 6.73 3.63 -15.08
CA ASP A 163 8.07 3.57 -14.46
C ASP A 163 8.26 4.66 -13.41
N ARG A 164 7.70 5.85 -13.64
CA ARG A 164 7.73 6.97 -12.70
C ARG A 164 7.08 6.59 -11.37
N GLU A 165 5.94 5.90 -11.43
CA GLU A 165 5.28 5.41 -10.22
C GLU A 165 6.03 4.25 -9.55
N ILE A 166 6.71 3.37 -10.29
CA ILE A 166 7.63 2.37 -9.70
C ILE A 166 8.73 3.07 -8.87
N VAL A 167 9.34 4.12 -9.42
CA VAL A 167 10.36 4.93 -8.73
C VAL A 167 9.78 5.61 -7.49
N THR A 168 8.59 6.20 -7.60
CA THR A 168 7.92 6.90 -6.49
C THR A 168 7.52 5.94 -5.37
N VAL A 169 6.89 4.81 -5.70
CA VAL A 169 6.50 3.79 -4.71
C VAL A 169 7.72 3.23 -4.00
N ALA A 170 8.83 2.97 -4.71
CA ALA A 170 10.07 2.49 -4.11
C ALA A 170 10.66 3.52 -3.13
N ALA A 171 10.71 4.79 -3.50
CA ALA A 171 11.19 5.86 -2.64
C ALA A 171 10.29 6.03 -1.39
N LEU A 172 8.98 6.13 -1.58
CA LEU A 172 8.03 6.27 -0.46
C LEU A 172 8.03 5.06 0.48
N SER A 173 8.26 3.85 -0.04
CA SER A 173 8.46 2.65 0.79
C SER A 173 9.69 2.74 1.69
N SER A 174 10.59 3.67 1.44
CA SER A 174 11.85 3.86 2.15
C SER A 174 11.84 5.07 3.11
N ILE A 175 10.75 5.82 3.15
CA ILE A 175 10.59 7.03 3.97
C ILE A 175 9.58 6.75 5.09
N LYS A 176 9.96 7.04 6.34
CA LYS A 176 9.06 6.93 7.49
C LYS A 176 8.04 8.08 7.53
N GLY A 177 6.82 7.79 7.99
CA GLY A 177 5.79 8.80 8.23
C GLY A 177 4.99 9.23 6.99
N VAL A 178 5.16 8.57 5.85
CA VAL A 178 4.47 8.89 4.57
C VAL A 178 3.51 7.79 4.11
N ALA A 179 2.97 7.00 5.04
CA ALA A 179 2.08 5.88 4.72
C ALA A 179 0.85 6.29 3.87
N PRO A 180 0.17 7.43 4.10
CA PRO A 180 -0.92 7.87 3.24
C PRO A 180 -0.50 8.14 1.80
N GLN A 181 0.67 8.76 1.60
CA GLN A 181 1.22 9.04 0.27
C GLN A 181 1.63 7.75 -0.43
N LEU A 182 2.27 6.83 0.30
CA LEU A 182 2.61 5.50 -0.24
C LEU A 182 1.35 4.76 -0.71
N ALA A 183 0.29 4.75 0.08
CA ALA A 183 -0.98 4.12 -0.30
C ALA A 183 -1.59 4.77 -1.55
N ALA A 184 -1.57 6.11 -1.63
CA ALA A 184 -2.05 6.85 -2.80
C ALA A 184 -1.26 6.54 -4.06
N HIS A 185 0.09 6.48 -3.97
CA HIS A 185 0.94 6.17 -5.11
C HIS A 185 0.92 4.69 -5.53
N LYS A 186 0.68 3.74 -4.61
CA LYS A 186 0.41 2.34 -4.98
C LYS A 186 -0.85 2.23 -5.86
N ALA A 187 -1.94 2.89 -5.47
CA ALA A 187 -3.15 2.96 -6.29
C ALA A 187 -2.90 3.74 -7.60
N GLY A 188 -2.17 4.84 -7.50
CA GLY A 188 -1.75 5.66 -8.64
C GLY A 188 -0.91 4.88 -9.64
N ALA A 189 -0.02 4.01 -9.20
CA ALA A 189 0.80 3.19 -10.08
C ALA A 189 -0.06 2.31 -11.01
N VAL A 190 -1.17 1.79 -10.51
CA VAL A 190 -2.15 1.04 -11.33
C VAL A 190 -2.84 1.97 -12.33
N ASN A 191 -3.27 3.16 -11.90
CA ASN A 191 -3.91 4.14 -12.76
C ASN A 191 -2.97 4.68 -13.86
N MET A 192 -1.65 4.62 -13.62
CA MET A 192 -0.61 5.09 -14.53
C MET A 192 -0.03 3.99 -15.41
N GLY A 193 -0.57 2.77 -15.35
CA GLY A 193 -0.30 1.70 -16.32
C GLY A 193 0.42 0.46 -15.80
N ASN A 194 0.72 0.37 -14.51
CA ASN A 194 1.17 -0.89 -13.90
C ASN A 194 -0.03 -1.79 -13.59
N THR A 195 0.21 -3.08 -13.43
CA THR A 195 -0.80 -3.99 -12.86
C THR A 195 -0.70 -4.02 -11.33
N GLN A 196 -1.77 -4.46 -10.65
CA GLN A 196 -1.73 -4.64 -9.20
C GLN A 196 -0.65 -5.66 -8.80
N GLU A 197 -0.50 -6.73 -9.60
CA GLU A 197 0.51 -7.76 -9.37
C GLU A 197 1.94 -7.19 -9.45
N GLN A 198 2.20 -6.24 -10.36
CA GLN A 198 3.49 -5.55 -10.44
C GLN A 198 3.76 -4.69 -9.21
N VAL A 199 2.76 -3.98 -8.70
CA VAL A 199 2.88 -3.19 -7.47
C VAL A 199 3.14 -4.08 -6.26
N ASP A 200 2.46 -5.22 -6.17
CA ASP A 200 2.65 -6.19 -5.09
C ASP A 200 4.04 -6.86 -5.18
N GLU A 201 4.48 -7.22 -6.39
CA GLU A 201 5.82 -7.72 -6.65
C GLU A 201 6.90 -6.70 -6.26
N LEU A 202 6.72 -5.42 -6.58
CA LEU A 202 7.61 -4.34 -6.17
C LEU A 202 7.73 -4.27 -4.66
N CYS A 203 6.61 -4.22 -3.94
CA CYS A 203 6.61 -4.15 -2.48
C CYS A 203 7.29 -5.37 -1.85
N LYS A 204 7.06 -6.56 -2.41
CA LYS A 204 7.74 -7.79 -1.99
C LYS A 204 9.25 -7.71 -2.23
N TYR A 205 9.66 -7.32 -3.43
CA TYR A 205 11.07 -7.16 -3.80
C TYR A 205 11.81 -6.20 -2.86
N LEU A 206 11.23 -5.04 -2.58
CA LEU A 206 11.83 -4.05 -1.69
C LEU A 206 12.03 -4.58 -0.27
N ARG A 207 11.08 -5.35 0.26
CA ARG A 207 11.21 -5.99 1.58
C ARG A 207 12.31 -7.05 1.60
N GLU A 208 12.26 -7.97 0.65
CA GLU A 208 13.20 -9.10 0.60
C GLU A 208 14.65 -8.67 0.41
N ASN A 209 14.89 -7.48 -0.17
CA ASN A 209 16.22 -6.92 -0.40
C ASN A 209 16.64 -5.86 0.62
N GLY A 210 15.86 -5.66 1.70
CA GLY A 210 16.17 -4.66 2.74
C GLY A 210 16.20 -3.23 2.19
N LEU A 211 15.33 -2.96 1.22
CA LEU A 211 15.20 -1.67 0.55
C LEU A 211 14.00 -0.86 1.10
N SER A 212 13.10 -1.48 1.85
CA SER A 212 12.01 -0.78 2.53
C SER A 212 12.41 -0.47 3.97
N GLN A 213 12.26 0.79 4.39
CA GLN A 213 12.39 1.23 5.80
C GLN A 213 11.03 1.48 6.45
N CYS A 214 9.99 1.52 5.67
CA CYS A 214 8.68 1.34 6.23
C CYS A 214 8.66 -0.08 6.74
N ASP A 215 8.81 -0.23 8.05
CA ASP A 215 8.17 -1.34 8.73
C ASP A 215 6.74 -1.22 8.26
N ASN A 216 6.44 -2.00 7.25
CA ASN A 216 5.13 -1.97 6.61
C ASN A 216 4.15 -2.61 7.57
N ALA A 217 3.92 -1.90 8.65
CA ALA A 217 2.74 -2.11 9.42
C ALA A 217 1.51 -2.09 8.48
N ALA A 218 1.52 -1.32 7.38
CA ALA A 218 0.45 -1.34 6.38
C ALA A 218 0.47 -2.59 5.47
N ASP A 219 1.64 -3.14 5.16
CA ASP A 219 1.77 -4.35 4.33
C ASP A 219 2.08 -5.61 5.16
N ALA A 220 2.44 -5.46 6.44
CA ALA A 220 2.61 -6.57 7.39
C ALA A 220 1.26 -7.17 7.85
N VAL A 221 0.17 -6.68 7.32
CA VAL A 221 -1.07 -7.44 7.26
C VAL A 221 -0.91 -8.51 6.16
N ALA A 222 0.17 -9.29 6.26
CA ALA A 222 0.41 -10.44 5.40
C ALA A 222 -0.49 -11.59 5.87
N GLY A 223 -1.79 -11.41 5.65
CA GLY A 223 -2.75 -12.48 5.64
C GLY A 223 -3.44 -12.44 4.28
N ASP A 224 -3.87 -13.57 3.79
CA ASP A 224 -4.68 -13.68 2.55
C ASP A 224 -6.04 -12.95 2.64
N TRP A 225 -6.26 -12.20 3.71
CA TRP A 225 -7.52 -11.53 4.02
C TRP A 225 -7.45 -10.03 3.73
N PRO A 226 -8.45 -9.45 3.05
CA PRO A 226 -8.44 -8.05 2.68
C PRO A 226 -8.39 -7.15 3.92
N LYS A 227 -7.50 -6.16 3.91
CA LYS A 227 -7.40 -5.15 4.97
C LYS A 227 -8.72 -4.39 5.19
N GLY A 228 -9.42 -4.10 4.12
CA GLY A 228 -10.64 -3.30 4.14
C GLY A 228 -10.39 -1.79 4.12
N ASN A 229 -11.49 -1.05 4.14
CA ASN A 229 -11.50 0.40 4.18
C ASN A 229 -11.30 0.92 5.61
N PRO A 230 -10.82 2.18 5.79
CA PRO A 230 -10.81 2.81 7.10
C PRO A 230 -12.15 2.67 7.80
N ASN A 231 -12.13 2.24 9.04
CA ASN A 231 -13.32 1.95 9.84
C ASN A 231 -13.95 3.24 10.40
N SER A 232 -14.31 4.16 9.50
CA SER A 232 -14.79 5.50 9.87
C SER A 232 -16.13 5.47 10.62
N GLY A 233 -16.99 4.48 10.38
CA GLY A 233 -18.30 4.36 11.03
C GLY A 233 -18.21 4.06 12.53
N TYR A 234 -17.14 3.42 12.97
CA TYR A 234 -16.90 3.04 14.36
C TYR A 234 -15.66 3.71 14.96
N ALA A 235 -15.02 4.63 14.25
CA ALA A 235 -13.75 5.27 14.67
C ALA A 235 -13.80 5.83 16.11
N GLN A 236 -14.95 6.37 16.52
CA GLN A 236 -15.17 6.92 17.87
C GLN A 236 -15.06 5.88 19.01
N TYR A 237 -15.10 4.60 18.70
CA TYR A 237 -15.00 3.48 19.65
C TYR A 237 -13.65 2.78 19.60
N PHE A 238 -12.67 3.36 18.89
CA PHE A 238 -11.33 2.80 18.76
C PHE A 238 -10.29 3.84 19.13
N ILE A 239 -9.24 3.40 19.80
CA ILE A 239 -8.01 4.16 19.99
C ILE A 239 -7.04 3.70 18.91
N GLY A 240 -6.56 4.65 18.07
CA GLY A 240 -5.74 4.34 16.90
C GLY A 240 -6.58 4.00 15.66
N ASN A 241 -5.92 3.59 14.59
CA ASN A 241 -6.57 3.33 13.30
C ASN A 241 -6.94 1.86 13.15
N SER A 242 -8.14 1.61 12.67
CA SER A 242 -8.63 0.28 12.28
C SER A 242 -9.27 0.30 10.91
N HIS A 243 -9.38 -0.86 10.30
CA HIS A 243 -9.96 -1.06 8.98
C HIS A 243 -10.96 -2.20 9.03
N LEU A 244 -11.97 -2.13 8.16
CA LEU A 244 -13.06 -3.10 8.11
C LEU A 244 -13.29 -3.57 6.68
N ALA A 245 -13.20 -4.87 6.45
CA ALA A 245 -13.60 -5.52 5.22
C ALA A 245 -14.81 -6.42 5.48
N GLY A 246 -15.96 -6.06 4.95
CA GLY A 246 -17.11 -6.97 4.89
C GLY A 246 -16.77 -8.12 3.93
N LEU A 247 -16.86 -9.35 4.40
CA LEU A 247 -16.45 -10.53 3.64
C LEU A 247 -17.60 -11.26 2.96
N HIS A 248 -18.81 -10.90 3.29
CA HIS A 248 -19.99 -11.58 2.76
C HIS A 248 -21.02 -10.60 2.21
N PRO A 249 -21.02 -10.32 0.90
CA PRO A 249 -22.17 -9.72 0.25
C PRO A 249 -23.24 -10.78 0.07
N VAL A 250 -24.03 -11.05 1.10
CA VAL A 250 -25.20 -11.91 0.93
C VAL A 250 -26.35 -11.04 0.43
N ASN A 251 -26.64 -11.16 -0.86
CA ASN A 251 -27.99 -10.86 -1.34
C ASN A 251 -28.87 -12.06 -0.95
N LEU A 252 -29.33 -12.09 0.29
CA LEU A 252 -30.36 -13.05 0.67
C LEU A 252 -31.64 -12.73 -0.12
N SER A 253 -32.27 -13.75 -0.68
CA SER A 253 -33.62 -13.64 -1.23
C SER A 253 -34.59 -13.34 -0.08
N ALA A 254 -35.75 -12.72 -0.39
CA ALA A 254 -36.72 -12.34 0.63
C ALA A 254 -37.25 -13.51 1.49
N ASP A 255 -36.98 -14.74 1.08
CA ASP A 255 -37.41 -15.96 1.74
C ASP A 255 -36.33 -16.63 2.61
N GLU A 256 -35.08 -16.11 2.58
CA GLU A 256 -33.97 -16.64 3.38
C GLU A 256 -33.94 -15.93 4.73
N GLN A 257 -34.11 -16.72 5.80
CA GLN A 257 -33.96 -16.23 7.17
C GLN A 257 -32.62 -16.69 7.73
N GLY A 258 -31.86 -15.73 8.20
CA GLY A 258 -30.56 -15.95 8.86
C GLY A 258 -29.56 -14.90 8.43
N VAL A 259 -28.92 -14.25 9.38
CA VAL A 259 -27.89 -13.23 9.12
C VAL A 259 -26.58 -13.76 9.67
N LEU A 260 -25.69 -14.15 8.77
CA LEU A 260 -24.30 -14.35 9.12
C LEU A 260 -23.55 -13.05 8.83
N ASN A 261 -23.28 -12.27 9.88
CA ASN A 261 -22.42 -11.09 9.77
C ASN A 261 -21.00 -11.48 10.13
N PHE A 262 -20.11 -11.42 9.17
CA PHE A 262 -18.69 -11.51 9.48
C PHE A 262 -17.88 -10.52 8.64
N ALA A 263 -16.82 -10.02 9.25
CA ALA A 263 -15.93 -9.06 8.65
C ALA A 263 -14.50 -9.33 9.10
N ASN A 264 -13.53 -9.00 8.25
CA ASN A 264 -12.16 -8.91 8.69
C ASN A 264 -11.94 -7.54 9.33
N VAL A 265 -11.56 -7.53 10.59
CA VAL A 265 -11.18 -6.32 11.33
C VAL A 265 -9.66 -6.27 11.41
N THR A 266 -9.10 -5.17 10.91
CA THR A 266 -7.67 -4.94 10.89
C THR A 266 -7.33 -3.77 11.82
N PHE A 267 -6.44 -4.03 12.77
CA PHE A 267 -5.93 -3.06 13.73
C PHE A 267 -4.48 -2.69 13.40
N GLU A 268 -4.19 -1.41 13.33
CA GLU A 268 -2.82 -0.91 13.30
C GLU A 268 -2.10 -1.17 14.63
N PRO A 269 -0.77 -1.17 14.67
CA PRO A 269 -0.02 -1.32 15.91
C PRO A 269 -0.51 -0.36 16.99
N GLY A 270 -0.80 -0.88 18.16
CA GLY A 270 -1.34 -0.12 19.30
C GLY A 270 -2.84 0.18 19.22
N CYS A 271 -3.49 -0.07 18.09
CA CYS A 271 -4.93 0.16 17.96
C CYS A 271 -5.74 -0.89 18.74
N ARG A 272 -6.75 -0.42 19.44
CA ARG A 272 -7.67 -1.24 20.22
C ARG A 272 -9.07 -0.63 20.26
N ASN A 273 -10.09 -1.46 20.40
CA ASN A 273 -11.43 -0.96 20.61
C ASN A 273 -11.69 -0.66 22.11
N ASN A 274 -12.75 0.08 22.35
CA ASN A 274 -13.26 0.32 23.70
C ASN A 274 -13.77 -0.98 24.32
N TRP A 275 -13.91 -1.00 25.62
CA TRP A 275 -14.73 -1.99 26.31
C TRP A 275 -16.14 -1.99 25.70
N HIS A 276 -16.67 -3.18 25.44
CA HIS A 276 -17.99 -3.34 24.85
C HIS A 276 -18.63 -4.67 25.22
N ILE A 277 -19.95 -4.75 24.98
CA ILE A 277 -20.76 -5.94 25.23
C ILE A 277 -21.59 -6.19 23.99
N HIS A 278 -21.73 -7.46 23.60
CA HIS A 278 -22.70 -7.87 22.60
C HIS A 278 -23.98 -8.40 23.28
N HIS A 279 -25.13 -7.85 22.91
CA HIS A 279 -26.42 -8.29 23.35
C HIS A 279 -27.14 -9.06 22.25
N GLY A 280 -27.64 -10.24 22.58
CA GLY A 280 -28.34 -11.09 21.62
C GLY A 280 -27.44 -11.82 20.63
N ALA A 281 -26.12 -11.73 20.80
CA ALA A 281 -25.18 -12.48 19.97
C ALA A 281 -23.94 -12.91 20.75
N ARG A 282 -23.37 -14.01 20.31
CA ARG A 282 -22.02 -14.46 20.64
C ARG A 282 -21.07 -13.94 19.56
N GLN A 283 -19.88 -13.49 19.96
CA GLN A 283 -18.84 -13.12 19.01
C GLN A 283 -17.72 -14.15 19.01
N ILE A 284 -17.32 -14.60 17.81
CA ILE A 284 -16.16 -15.45 17.64
C ILE A 284 -15.09 -14.63 16.92
N LEU A 285 -13.89 -14.57 17.49
CA LEU A 285 -12.71 -14.01 16.85
C LEU A 285 -11.85 -15.15 16.29
N ILE A 286 -11.63 -15.17 14.99
CA ILE A 286 -10.71 -16.09 14.35
C ILE A 286 -9.49 -15.27 13.93
N CYS A 287 -8.38 -15.41 14.65
CA CYS A 287 -7.16 -14.64 14.40
C CYS A 287 -6.48 -15.14 13.14
N VAL A 288 -6.29 -14.26 12.16
CA VAL A 288 -5.80 -14.64 10.83
C VAL A 288 -4.42 -14.06 10.51
N SER A 289 -3.99 -12.98 11.17
CA SER A 289 -2.66 -12.39 10.96
C SER A 289 -2.20 -11.54 12.14
N GLY A 290 -0.90 -11.43 12.32
CA GLY A 290 -0.28 -10.56 13.29
C GLY A 290 -0.45 -11.01 14.74
N ARG A 291 -0.30 -10.06 15.68
CA ARG A 291 -0.40 -10.31 17.13
C ARG A 291 -1.33 -9.30 17.78
N GLY A 292 -2.20 -9.79 18.64
CA GLY A 292 -3.20 -8.98 19.34
C GLY A 292 -3.29 -9.27 20.83
N TRP A 293 -4.26 -8.62 21.44
CA TRP A 293 -4.71 -8.82 22.79
C TRP A 293 -6.22 -9.05 22.81
N TYR A 294 -6.67 -9.88 23.74
CA TYR A 294 -8.06 -10.00 24.17
C TYR A 294 -8.16 -9.97 25.68
N GLN A 295 -9.18 -9.31 26.21
CA GLN A 295 -9.41 -9.30 27.64
C GLN A 295 -10.90 -9.22 27.96
N GLU A 296 -11.36 -10.06 28.89
CA GLU A 296 -12.64 -9.92 29.56
C GLU A 296 -12.49 -9.05 30.83
N TRP A 297 -13.53 -8.33 31.16
CA TRP A 297 -13.53 -7.49 32.36
C TRP A 297 -13.23 -8.31 33.61
N GLY A 298 -12.30 -7.83 34.41
CA GLY A 298 -11.87 -8.49 35.64
C GLY A 298 -10.94 -9.69 35.45
N LYS A 299 -10.59 -10.06 34.24
CA LYS A 299 -9.62 -11.14 33.92
C LYS A 299 -8.32 -10.58 33.35
N PRO A 300 -7.20 -11.33 33.45
CA PRO A 300 -5.97 -10.97 32.76
C PRO A 300 -6.17 -10.93 31.24
N ALA A 301 -5.48 -10.00 30.55
CA ALA A 301 -5.42 -10.01 29.10
C ALA A 301 -4.61 -11.21 28.60
N ILE A 302 -5.05 -11.82 27.51
CA ILE A 302 -4.37 -12.94 26.83
C ILE A 302 -3.81 -12.47 25.51
N PRO A 303 -2.58 -12.85 25.15
CA PRO A 303 -2.03 -12.57 23.84
C PRO A 303 -2.69 -13.44 22.78
N LEU A 304 -2.90 -12.86 21.60
CA LEU A 304 -3.46 -13.53 20.42
C LEU A 304 -2.46 -13.53 19.29
N LYS A 305 -2.49 -14.58 18.49
CA LYS A 305 -1.73 -14.75 17.24
C LYS A 305 -2.56 -15.45 16.17
N ALA A 306 -2.09 -15.45 14.94
CA ALA A 306 -2.73 -16.18 13.86
C ALA A 306 -2.97 -17.66 14.24
N GLY A 307 -4.17 -18.16 13.96
CA GLY A 307 -4.65 -19.50 14.30
C GLY A 307 -5.38 -19.61 15.65
N ASP A 308 -5.31 -18.58 16.50
CA ASP A 308 -6.07 -18.58 17.75
C ASP A 308 -7.56 -18.28 17.48
N ILE A 309 -8.43 -18.89 18.27
CA ILE A 309 -9.89 -18.66 18.22
C ILE A 309 -10.34 -18.28 19.62
N VAL A 310 -11.08 -17.18 19.72
CA VAL A 310 -11.72 -16.71 20.95
C VAL A 310 -13.22 -16.77 20.78
N ASP A 311 -13.89 -17.47 21.68
CA ASP A 311 -15.34 -17.53 21.76
C ASP A 311 -15.82 -16.64 22.92
N ILE A 312 -16.55 -15.58 22.57
CA ILE A 312 -17.02 -14.56 23.52
C ILE A 312 -18.53 -14.70 23.68
N PRO A 313 -18.99 -15.24 24.82
CA PRO A 313 -20.42 -15.38 25.09
C PRO A 313 -21.15 -14.03 25.09
N GLU A 314 -22.46 -14.07 24.83
CA GLU A 314 -23.35 -12.95 25.03
C GLU A 314 -23.19 -12.34 26.43
N GLY A 315 -23.26 -11.01 26.51
CA GLY A 315 -23.22 -10.27 27.77
C GLY A 315 -21.82 -10.12 28.39
N VAL A 316 -20.79 -10.68 27.80
CA VAL A 316 -19.41 -10.54 28.29
C VAL A 316 -18.83 -9.18 27.93
N LYS A 317 -18.49 -8.38 28.96
CA LYS A 317 -17.74 -7.13 28.76
C LYS A 317 -16.28 -7.45 28.42
N HIS A 318 -15.83 -7.01 27.26
CA HIS A 318 -14.50 -7.33 26.74
C HIS A 318 -13.94 -6.24 25.83
N TRP A 319 -12.68 -6.34 25.50
CA TRP A 319 -12.01 -5.59 24.44
C TRP A 319 -10.99 -6.48 23.72
N HIS A 320 -10.62 -6.07 22.51
CA HIS A 320 -9.52 -6.66 21.73
C HIS A 320 -8.84 -5.59 20.87
N GLY A 321 -7.63 -5.91 20.41
CA GLY A 321 -6.85 -4.98 19.60
C GLY A 321 -5.48 -5.52 19.26
N ALA A 322 -4.69 -4.76 18.54
CA ALA A 322 -3.31 -5.08 18.17
C ALA A 322 -2.37 -4.97 19.37
N GLN A 323 -1.21 -5.66 19.32
CA GLN A 323 -0.08 -5.34 20.20
C GLN A 323 0.58 -4.04 19.74
N ALA A 324 1.37 -3.41 20.61
CA ALA A 324 1.95 -2.10 20.37
C ALA A 324 2.92 -2.07 19.16
N ASP A 325 3.51 -3.21 18.85
CA ASP A 325 4.52 -3.39 17.80
C ASP A 325 4.06 -4.31 16.65
N SER A 326 2.78 -4.65 16.58
CA SER A 326 2.27 -5.56 15.56
C SER A 326 0.92 -5.13 15.03
N TRP A 327 0.69 -5.30 13.75
CA TRP A 327 -0.65 -5.38 13.19
C TRP A 327 -1.38 -6.60 13.73
N PHE A 328 -2.69 -6.53 13.70
CA PHE A 328 -3.53 -7.65 14.08
C PHE A 328 -4.76 -7.71 13.19
N GLN A 329 -5.06 -8.89 12.68
CA GLN A 329 -6.29 -9.16 11.95
C GLN A 329 -7.03 -10.35 12.56
N HIS A 330 -8.33 -10.21 12.64
CA HIS A 330 -9.22 -11.31 12.97
C HIS A 330 -10.52 -11.20 12.18
N LEU A 331 -11.11 -12.35 11.89
CA LEU A 331 -12.50 -12.42 11.45
C LEU A 331 -13.38 -12.26 12.71
N ALA A 332 -14.25 -11.27 12.69
CA ALA A 332 -15.32 -11.10 13.66
C ALA A 332 -16.56 -11.78 13.12
N VAL A 333 -16.97 -12.87 13.74
CA VAL A 333 -18.18 -13.62 13.39
C VAL A 333 -19.19 -13.45 14.50
N HIS A 334 -20.36 -12.90 14.17
CA HIS A 334 -21.46 -12.79 15.12
C HIS A 334 -22.45 -13.92 14.87
N VAL A 335 -22.74 -14.65 15.91
CA VAL A 335 -23.73 -15.73 15.94
C VAL A 335 -24.88 -15.29 16.82
N GLU A 336 -26.04 -15.09 16.20
CA GLU A 336 -27.24 -14.71 16.95
C GLU A 336 -27.66 -15.81 17.91
N VAL A 337 -28.09 -15.42 19.11
CA VAL A 337 -28.65 -16.34 20.11
C VAL A 337 -30.17 -16.39 19.90
N GLU A 338 -30.79 -17.56 20.11
CA GLU A 338 -32.25 -17.74 19.97
C GLU A 338 -33.03 -16.65 20.71
N ASN A 339 -34.05 -16.08 20.04
CA ASN A 339 -34.96 -15.03 20.50
C ASN A 339 -34.51 -13.57 20.29
N THR A 340 -33.47 -13.29 19.53
CA THR A 340 -33.17 -11.92 19.11
C THR A 340 -33.91 -11.58 17.82
N GLN A 341 -34.24 -10.28 17.63
CA GLN A 341 -34.83 -9.82 16.37
C GLN A 341 -33.77 -9.97 15.25
N PRO A 342 -34.11 -10.61 14.13
CA PRO A 342 -33.15 -10.77 13.03
C PRO A 342 -32.56 -9.42 12.60
N GLY A 343 -31.22 -9.37 12.49
CA GLY A 343 -30.48 -8.21 12.00
C GLY A 343 -30.16 -7.11 13.01
N SER A 344 -30.54 -7.23 14.28
CA SER A 344 -30.18 -6.28 15.31
C SER A 344 -29.34 -6.94 16.39
N VAL A 345 -28.03 -6.87 16.27
CA VAL A 345 -27.09 -7.17 17.36
C VAL A 345 -26.56 -5.85 17.87
N PRO A 346 -27.17 -5.26 18.91
CA PRO A 346 -26.69 -4.01 19.44
C PRO A 346 -25.35 -4.24 20.18
N ASN A 347 -24.31 -3.55 19.72
CA ASN A 347 -23.07 -3.43 20.47
C ASN A 347 -23.25 -2.31 21.50
N GLU A 348 -23.14 -2.63 22.77
CA GLU A 348 -23.04 -1.64 23.83
C GLU A 348 -21.58 -1.21 23.96
N TRP A 349 -21.26 -0.01 23.49
CA TRP A 349 -19.94 0.58 23.61
C TRP A 349 -19.78 1.30 24.95
N LEU A 350 -18.70 0.99 25.65
CA LEU A 350 -18.39 1.48 26.98
C LEU A 350 -17.12 2.35 26.97
N GLU A 351 -16.48 2.48 28.12
CA GLU A 351 -15.29 3.30 28.31
C GLU A 351 -14.10 2.83 27.46
N PRO A 352 -13.19 3.73 27.09
CA PRO A 352 -11.92 3.38 26.45
C PRO A 352 -11.06 2.47 27.33
N VAL A 353 -10.20 1.67 26.70
CA VAL A 353 -9.12 0.97 27.40
C VAL A 353 -7.99 1.96 27.65
N GLU A 354 -7.78 2.33 28.89
CA GLU A 354 -6.79 3.34 29.30
C GLU A 354 -5.38 2.98 28.85
N ASP A 355 -4.62 3.99 28.40
CA ASP A 355 -3.24 3.82 27.94
C ASP A 355 -2.35 3.22 29.02
N GLU A 356 -2.53 3.60 30.28
CA GLU A 356 -1.77 3.04 31.39
C GLU A 356 -2.01 1.53 31.56
N HIS A 357 -3.23 1.08 31.34
CA HIS A 357 -3.59 -0.35 31.39
C HIS A 357 -2.97 -1.10 30.21
N TYR A 358 -3.16 -0.57 28.99
CA TYR A 358 -2.68 -1.19 27.78
C TYR A 358 -1.14 -1.27 27.71
N ASN A 359 -0.44 -0.21 28.09
CA ASN A 359 1.03 -0.15 28.02
C ASN A 359 1.71 -1.15 28.98
N LYS A 360 1.05 -1.52 30.09
CA LYS A 360 1.54 -2.57 30.99
C LYS A 360 1.54 -3.97 30.34
N LEU A 361 0.70 -4.21 29.33
CA LEU A 361 0.66 -5.48 28.60
C LEU A 361 1.84 -5.63 27.64
N SER A 362 2.28 -4.52 27.06
CA SER A 362 3.35 -4.49 26.04
C SER A 362 4.76 -4.55 26.67
N ALA A 363 4.88 -4.42 27.98
CA ALA A 363 6.15 -4.43 28.73
C ALA A 363 6.61 -5.84 29.16
N LYS A 364 5.89 -6.88 28.77
CA LYS A 364 6.21 -8.29 29.05
C LYS A 364 6.58 -9.03 27.78
#